data_0e978aea60b76c41d950623a87a9b243
#
_entry.id   0e978aea60b76c41d950623a87a9b243
#
_cell.length_a   1.000
_cell.length_b   1.000
_cell.length_c   1.000
_cell.angle_alpha   90.00
_cell.angle_beta   90.00
_cell.angle_gamma   90.00
#
_symmetry.space_group_name_H-M   'P 1'
#
loop_
_entity.id
_entity.type
_entity.pdbx_description
1 polymer ?
#
loop_
_entity_poly.entity_id
_entity_poly.type
_entity_poly.pdbx_seq_one_letter_code
_entity_poly.pdbx_strand_id
1 'polypeptide(L)'
;MRLVHGAGRTLLSALACCALLLTGCSSLEGTGDKGFVSGNGAVRAIDEADRGEPVELTGEDLDGQPLDLADLRGKPAVVVVWGSWCGPCQAEAPEVVSAAETLDDRAEFVGINIRDASTTPAQAFERTYDIPYSSFFSPDGRALLQFPNTLGPKTIPAFVVLDDEGRIAASILGALPSEQTLVDLVDDVATGSTGTTGG
;
A
#
# COMPACT_ATOMS: atom_id res chain seq x y z
N MET A 1 -76.33 -30.80 7.37
CA MET A 1 -75.41 -31.45 6.46
C MET A 1 -74.97 -30.48 5.39
N ARG A 2 -73.89 -29.79 5.58
CA ARG A 2 -73.15 -29.03 4.51
C ARG A 2 -71.96 -28.24 5.15
N LEU A 3 -70.83 -28.46 4.55
CA LEU A 3 -69.65 -27.57 4.43
C LEU A 3 -68.57 -27.56 5.51
N VAL A 4 -67.66 -28.46 5.30
CA VAL A 4 -66.25 -28.27 5.76
C VAL A 4 -65.35 -28.59 4.57
N HIS A 5 -65.13 -27.64 3.64
CA HIS A 5 -64.18 -27.82 2.51
C HIS A 5 -63.45 -26.50 2.11
N GLY A 6 -63.37 -25.52 3.00
CA GLY A 6 -62.79 -24.21 2.65
C GLY A 6 -61.39 -23.88 3.28
N ALA A 7 -60.99 -24.53 4.33
CA ALA A 7 -59.85 -24.09 5.13
C ALA A 7 -58.48 -24.66 4.70
N GLY A 8 -58.44 -25.75 3.92
CA GLY A 8 -57.17 -26.43 3.57
C GLY A 8 -56.44 -25.80 2.37
N ARG A 9 -57.12 -25.09 1.50
CA ARG A 9 -56.51 -24.55 0.26
C ARG A 9 -55.81 -23.21 0.45
N THR A 10 -56.22 -22.41 1.41
CA THR A 10 -55.62 -21.11 1.71
C THR A 10 -54.31 -21.24 2.52
N LEU A 11 -54.19 -22.28 3.34
CA LEU A 11 -52.98 -22.58 4.11
C LEU A 11 -51.80 -23.08 3.24
N LEU A 12 -52.08 -23.87 2.20
CA LEU A 12 -51.05 -24.33 1.26
C LEU A 12 -50.51 -23.20 0.38
N SER A 13 -51.34 -22.22 -0.02
CA SER A 13 -50.91 -21.07 -0.82
C SER A 13 -50.05 -20.09 -0.02
N ALA A 14 -50.29 -19.93 1.29
CA ALA A 14 -49.50 -19.07 2.13
C ALA A 14 -48.10 -19.64 2.44
N LEU A 15 -47.98 -20.97 2.56
CA LEU A 15 -46.67 -21.63 2.76
C LEU A 15 -45.80 -21.58 1.50
N ALA A 16 -46.37 -21.65 0.32
CA ALA A 16 -45.64 -21.58 -0.95
C ALA A 16 -45.04 -20.17 -1.23
N CYS A 17 -45.75 -19.10 -0.80
CA CYS A 17 -45.22 -17.73 -0.94
C CYS A 17 -44.05 -17.42 0.04
N CYS A 18 -44.04 -17.98 1.25
CA CYS A 18 -42.93 -17.78 2.20
C CYS A 18 -41.64 -18.53 1.80
N ALA A 19 -41.75 -19.65 1.07
CA ALA A 19 -40.58 -20.42 0.62
C ALA A 19 -39.81 -19.73 -0.53
N LEU A 20 -40.46 -18.82 -1.27
CA LEU A 20 -39.84 -18.07 -2.39
C LEU A 20 -39.08 -16.80 -1.94
N LEU A 21 -39.20 -16.38 -0.68
CA LEU A 21 -38.52 -15.19 -0.16
C LEU A 21 -37.18 -15.49 0.52
N LEU A 22 -36.76 -16.74 0.63
CA LEU A 22 -35.56 -17.18 1.31
C LEU A 22 -34.38 -17.48 0.37
N THR A 23 -34.53 -17.30 -0.95
CA THR A 23 -33.45 -17.54 -1.92
C THR A 23 -32.75 -16.27 -2.42
N GLY A 24 -32.91 -15.16 -1.75
CA GLY A 24 -32.41 -13.85 -2.16
C GLY A 24 -31.30 -13.24 -1.27
N CYS A 25 -30.36 -14.02 -0.74
CA CYS A 25 -29.18 -13.48 -0.06
C CYS A 25 -27.97 -14.40 -0.26
N SER A 26 -27.45 -14.44 -1.47
CA SER A 26 -26.10 -14.93 -1.70
C SER A 26 -25.59 -14.30 -2.98
N SER A 27 -25.01 -13.16 -2.83
CA SER A 27 -23.82 -12.59 -3.46
C SER A 27 -23.77 -11.12 -3.14
N LEU A 28 -23.41 -10.78 -1.91
CA LEU A 28 -22.48 -9.69 -1.74
C LEU A 28 -21.16 -10.24 -2.31
N GLU A 29 -21.06 -10.30 -3.62
CA GLU A 29 -19.76 -10.20 -4.25
C GLU A 29 -19.24 -8.86 -3.78
N GLY A 30 -18.42 -8.91 -2.73
CA GLY A 30 -17.51 -7.84 -2.43
C GLY A 30 -16.82 -7.50 -3.73
N THR A 31 -16.61 -6.23 -4.01
CA THR A 31 -15.82 -5.76 -5.14
C THR A 31 -14.51 -6.51 -5.07
N GLY A 32 -14.44 -7.66 -5.71
CA GLY A 32 -13.28 -8.53 -5.81
C GLY A 32 -12.11 -7.71 -6.31
N ASP A 33 -10.94 -8.08 -5.88
CA ASP A 33 -9.63 -7.71 -6.43
C ASP A 33 -9.14 -6.28 -6.18
N LYS A 34 -9.59 -5.63 -5.11
CA LYS A 34 -8.86 -4.47 -4.58
C LYS A 34 -8.65 -4.72 -3.09
N GLY A 35 -7.51 -5.35 -2.77
CA GLY A 35 -7.10 -5.58 -1.39
C GLY A 35 -6.99 -4.25 -0.64
N PHE A 36 -8.06 -3.88 0.05
CA PHE A 36 -8.06 -2.76 0.98
C PHE A 36 -8.01 -3.34 2.38
N VAL A 37 -6.88 -3.26 3.02
CA VAL A 37 -6.78 -3.42 4.47
C VAL A 37 -7.06 -2.06 5.08
N SER A 38 -8.16 -1.93 5.81
CA SER A 38 -8.51 -0.71 6.54
C SER A 38 -7.70 -0.65 7.83
N GLY A 39 -6.54 -0.03 7.76
CA GLY A 39 -5.78 0.47 8.91
C GLY A 39 -5.68 1.99 8.80
N ASN A 40 -4.79 2.62 9.55
CA ASN A 40 -4.52 4.05 9.44
C ASN A 40 -3.90 4.46 8.08
N GLY A 41 -3.57 3.49 7.20
CA GLY A 41 -3.13 3.67 5.83
C GLY A 41 -3.95 2.83 4.84
N ALA A 42 -4.16 3.33 3.61
CA ALA A 42 -4.79 2.54 2.54
C ALA A 42 -3.72 1.66 1.87
N VAL A 43 -3.82 0.35 2.04
CA VAL A 43 -2.93 -0.63 1.40
C VAL A 43 -3.54 -1.07 0.07
N ARG A 44 -2.73 -1.09 -0.99
CA ARG A 44 -3.11 -1.58 -2.32
C ARG A 44 -2.00 -2.46 -2.87
N ALA A 45 -2.34 -3.63 -3.36
CA ALA A 45 -1.47 -4.46 -4.19
C ALA A 45 -1.94 -4.43 -5.64
N ILE A 46 -1.03 -4.66 -6.59
CA ILE A 46 -1.27 -4.70 -8.03
C ILE A 46 -0.79 -6.04 -8.56
N ASP A 47 -1.69 -6.78 -9.19
CA ASP A 47 -1.36 -8.04 -9.84
C ASP A 47 -0.23 -7.85 -10.86
N GLU A 48 0.68 -8.80 -10.97
CA GLU A 48 1.86 -8.68 -11.82
C GLU A 48 1.50 -8.32 -13.26
N ALA A 49 0.42 -8.89 -13.79
CA ALA A 49 -0.07 -8.63 -15.14
C ALA A 49 -0.60 -7.19 -15.36
N ASP A 50 -0.95 -6.49 -14.27
CA ASP A 50 -1.54 -5.15 -14.28
C ASP A 50 -0.53 -4.06 -13.89
N ARG A 51 0.72 -4.42 -13.55
CA ARG A 51 1.80 -3.48 -13.25
C ARG A 51 2.18 -2.71 -14.50
N GLY A 52 2.40 -1.39 -14.34
CA GLY A 52 2.81 -0.51 -15.42
C GLY A 52 4.28 -0.65 -15.81
N GLU A 53 4.80 0.36 -16.48
CA GLU A 53 6.23 0.46 -16.79
C GLU A 53 7.07 0.71 -15.52
N PRO A 54 8.37 0.37 -15.54
CA PRO A 54 9.30 0.72 -14.47
C PRO A 54 9.29 2.22 -14.16
N VAL A 55 9.38 2.55 -12.89
CA VAL A 55 9.51 3.95 -12.45
C VAL A 55 10.92 4.44 -12.72
N GLU A 56 11.02 5.58 -13.42
CA GLU A 56 12.27 6.25 -13.70
C GLU A 56 12.38 7.52 -12.83
N LEU A 57 13.34 7.54 -11.91
CA LEU A 57 13.62 8.68 -11.06
C LEU A 57 15.11 8.83 -10.85
N THR A 58 15.64 9.96 -11.30
CA THR A 58 17.02 10.37 -11.06
C THR A 58 17.04 11.70 -10.33
N GLY A 59 18.06 11.93 -9.50
CA GLY A 59 18.19 13.18 -8.75
C GLY A 59 19.45 13.20 -7.91
N GLU A 60 19.44 14.03 -6.89
CA GLU A 60 20.48 14.10 -5.88
C GLU A 60 19.93 13.63 -4.53
N ASP A 61 20.77 13.00 -3.73
CA ASP A 61 20.45 12.69 -2.35
C ASP A 61 20.61 13.92 -1.44
N LEU A 62 20.43 13.73 -0.14
CA LEU A 62 20.55 14.81 0.87
C LEU A 62 21.99 15.33 1.03
N ASP A 63 22.99 14.61 0.55
CA ASP A 63 24.42 14.99 0.56
C ASP A 63 24.88 15.54 -0.80
N GLY A 64 23.97 15.66 -1.77
CA GLY A 64 24.21 16.14 -3.13
C GLY A 64 24.91 15.11 -4.01
N GLN A 65 24.84 13.81 -3.66
CA GLN A 65 25.36 12.75 -4.52
C GLN A 65 24.28 12.32 -5.52
N PRO A 66 24.68 11.92 -6.74
CA PRO A 66 23.74 11.37 -7.71
C PRO A 66 23.06 10.12 -7.15
N LEU A 67 21.74 10.04 -7.35
CA LEU A 67 20.92 8.90 -6.97
C LEU A 67 20.00 8.53 -8.14
N ASP A 68 19.96 7.24 -8.49
CA ASP A 68 19.13 6.70 -9.56
C ASP A 68 18.32 5.51 -9.04
N LEU A 69 16.99 5.57 -9.17
CA LEU A 69 16.11 4.49 -8.75
C LEU A 69 16.35 3.20 -9.56
N ALA A 70 16.84 3.31 -10.79
CA ALA A 70 17.16 2.17 -11.62
C ALA A 70 18.31 1.31 -11.06
N ASP A 71 19.20 1.88 -10.23
CA ASP A 71 20.31 1.16 -9.61
C ASP A 71 19.83 0.15 -8.53
N LEU A 72 18.57 0.27 -8.07
CA LEU A 72 17.98 -0.63 -7.07
C LEU A 72 17.30 -1.86 -7.70
N ARG A 73 17.25 -1.96 -9.04
CA ARG A 73 16.61 -3.10 -9.73
C ARG A 73 17.36 -4.41 -9.49
N GLY A 74 16.62 -5.51 -9.55
CA GLY A 74 17.12 -6.86 -9.27
C GLY A 74 16.64 -7.43 -7.94
N LYS A 75 16.06 -6.56 -7.09
CA LYS A 75 15.33 -6.90 -5.87
C LYS A 75 14.10 -5.97 -5.78
N PRO A 76 13.06 -6.35 -5.02
CA PRO A 76 12.02 -5.41 -4.63
C PRO A 76 12.63 -4.17 -3.97
N ALA A 77 12.02 -3.00 -4.19
CA ALA A 77 12.47 -1.77 -3.55
C ALA A 77 11.31 -1.05 -2.85
N VAL A 78 11.56 -0.55 -1.65
CA VAL A 78 10.61 0.24 -0.87
C VAL A 78 10.97 1.72 -1.00
N VAL A 79 10.05 2.49 -1.59
CA VAL A 79 10.15 3.95 -1.68
C VAL A 79 9.36 4.56 -0.54
N VAL A 80 10.03 5.31 0.35
CA VAL A 80 9.45 5.95 1.53
C VAL A 80 9.29 7.45 1.29
N VAL A 81 8.06 7.95 1.23
CA VAL A 81 7.81 9.40 1.08
C VAL A 81 7.68 10.04 2.46
N TRP A 82 8.56 10.99 2.76
CA TRP A 82 8.67 11.58 4.07
C TRP A 82 9.08 13.05 4.05
N GLY A 83 9.03 13.69 5.22
CA GLY A 83 9.53 15.04 5.46
C GLY A 83 9.86 15.22 6.93
N SER A 84 10.89 16.02 7.27
CA SER A 84 11.31 16.22 8.65
C SER A 84 10.24 16.86 9.54
N TRP A 85 9.35 17.64 8.95
CA TRP A 85 8.22 18.33 9.57
C TRP A 85 6.97 17.43 9.74
N CYS A 86 6.97 16.23 9.15
CA CYS A 86 5.81 15.33 9.13
C CYS A 86 5.72 14.54 10.45
N GLY A 87 4.77 14.91 11.31
CA GLY A 87 4.59 14.25 12.61
C GLY A 87 4.34 12.73 12.52
N PRO A 88 3.45 12.21 11.66
CA PRO A 88 3.32 10.79 11.43
C PRO A 88 4.63 10.12 10.97
N CYS A 89 5.41 10.76 10.05
CA CYS A 89 6.68 10.21 9.61
C CYS A 89 7.70 10.06 10.76
N GLN A 90 7.71 11.02 11.69
CA GLN A 90 8.54 10.93 12.91
C GLN A 90 8.11 9.78 13.82
N ALA A 91 6.79 9.57 13.95
CA ALA A 91 6.25 8.53 14.83
C ALA A 91 6.54 7.12 14.31
N GLU A 92 6.51 6.93 12.99
CA GLU A 92 6.71 5.61 12.35
C GLU A 92 8.16 5.31 11.94
N ALA A 93 9.07 6.32 12.00
CA ALA A 93 10.46 6.14 11.59
C ALA A 93 11.16 4.93 12.23
N PRO A 94 10.99 4.64 13.55
CA PRO A 94 11.59 3.44 14.15
C PRO A 94 11.08 2.13 13.55
N GLU A 95 9.79 2.04 13.20
CA GLU A 95 9.21 0.86 12.56
C GLU A 95 9.71 0.69 11.12
N VAL A 96 9.89 1.80 10.39
CA VAL A 96 10.46 1.78 9.03
C VAL A 96 11.91 1.34 9.04
N VAL A 97 12.70 1.81 10.00
CA VAL A 97 14.11 1.37 10.18
C VAL A 97 14.16 -0.12 10.50
N SER A 98 13.33 -0.59 11.44
CA SER A 98 13.23 -2.01 11.78
C SER A 98 12.86 -2.88 10.56
N ALA A 99 11.91 -2.42 9.74
CA ALA A 99 11.56 -3.10 8.49
C ALA A 99 12.73 -3.15 7.50
N ALA A 100 13.48 -2.03 7.36
CA ALA A 100 14.64 -1.98 6.47
C ALA A 100 15.74 -2.94 6.93
N GLU A 101 16.02 -3.02 8.25
CA GLU A 101 16.95 -3.98 8.82
C GLU A 101 16.49 -5.44 8.64
N THR A 102 15.19 -5.70 8.84
CA THR A 102 14.58 -7.03 8.66
C THR A 102 14.66 -7.51 7.21
N LEU A 103 14.64 -6.58 6.25
CA LEU A 103 14.61 -6.86 4.81
C LEU A 103 15.95 -6.63 4.10
N ASP A 104 17.05 -6.34 4.81
CA ASP A 104 18.34 -5.91 4.26
C ASP A 104 18.88 -6.78 3.11
N ASP A 105 18.69 -8.10 3.19
CA ASP A 105 19.10 -9.05 2.15
C ASP A 105 18.04 -9.29 1.05
N ARG A 106 16.79 -8.86 1.25
CA ARG A 106 15.62 -9.17 0.42
C ARG A 106 15.04 -8.01 -0.35
N ALA A 107 15.25 -6.77 0.10
CA ALA A 107 14.75 -5.57 -0.54
C ALA A 107 15.69 -4.40 -0.36
N GLU A 108 15.65 -3.47 -1.30
CA GLU A 108 16.31 -2.19 -1.20
C GLU A 108 15.35 -1.13 -0.61
N PHE A 109 15.90 -0.12 0.07
CA PHE A 109 15.11 1.01 0.56
C PHE A 109 15.66 2.32 0.01
N VAL A 110 14.76 3.26 -0.29
CA VAL A 110 15.10 4.62 -0.70
C VAL A 110 14.03 5.60 -0.23
N GLY A 111 14.46 6.76 0.26
CA GLY A 111 13.55 7.83 0.64
C GLY A 111 13.27 8.80 -0.50
N ILE A 112 12.13 9.51 -0.42
CA ILE A 112 11.86 10.75 -1.14
C ILE A 112 11.49 11.80 -0.11
N ASN A 113 12.46 12.68 0.20
CA ASN A 113 12.23 13.81 1.10
C ASN A 113 11.53 14.94 0.34
N ILE A 114 10.38 15.40 0.86
CA ILE A 114 9.60 16.47 0.24
C ILE A 114 9.34 17.63 1.21
N ARG A 115 9.24 18.84 0.66
CA ARG A 115 8.83 20.06 1.37
C ARG A 115 9.72 20.47 2.55
N ASP A 116 10.91 19.91 2.68
CA ASP A 116 11.94 20.52 3.49
C ASP A 116 12.59 21.65 2.69
N ALA A 117 12.77 22.82 3.34
CA ALA A 117 13.28 24.01 2.66
C ALA A 117 14.77 23.88 2.27
N SER A 118 15.49 22.95 2.93
CA SER A 118 16.90 22.61 2.67
C SER A 118 17.16 21.18 3.13
N THR A 119 18.35 20.66 2.81
CA THR A 119 18.75 19.32 3.26
C THR A 119 19.03 19.23 4.76
N THR A 120 19.36 20.35 5.43
CA THR A 120 19.76 20.36 6.84
C THR A 120 18.73 19.72 7.81
N PRO A 121 17.42 20.09 7.80
CA PRO A 121 16.46 19.43 8.66
C PRO A 121 16.23 17.95 8.26
N ALA A 122 16.28 17.63 6.98
CA ALA A 122 16.15 16.26 6.50
C ALA A 122 17.32 15.38 6.99
N GLN A 123 18.56 15.84 6.84
CA GLN A 123 19.74 15.16 7.38
C GLN A 123 19.71 15.02 8.91
N ALA A 124 19.13 16.01 9.62
CA ALA A 124 18.96 15.89 11.07
C ALA A 124 17.96 14.80 11.44
N PHE A 125 16.89 14.66 10.66
CA PHE A 125 15.92 13.57 10.80
C PHE A 125 16.59 12.21 10.59
N GLU A 126 17.31 12.01 9.47
CA GLU A 126 18.02 10.75 9.19
C GLU A 126 18.96 10.35 10.32
N ARG A 127 19.75 11.31 10.84
CA ARG A 127 20.64 11.04 12.00
C ARG A 127 19.89 10.75 13.29
N THR A 128 18.72 11.36 13.50
CA THR A 128 17.94 11.17 14.75
C THR A 128 17.31 9.80 14.82
N TYR A 129 16.89 9.26 13.68
CA TYR A 129 16.22 7.98 13.58
C TYR A 129 17.12 6.86 13.02
N ASP A 130 18.41 7.14 12.80
CA ASP A 130 19.39 6.18 12.25
C ASP A 130 18.90 5.55 10.93
N ILE A 131 18.35 6.40 10.01
CA ILE A 131 17.84 5.94 8.70
C ILE A 131 18.99 5.29 7.90
N PRO A 132 18.87 4.00 7.49
CA PRO A 132 20.00 3.26 6.89
C PRO A 132 20.10 3.40 5.36
N TYR A 133 19.23 4.19 4.72
CA TYR A 133 19.15 4.33 3.27
C TYR A 133 19.18 5.79 2.82
N SER A 134 19.61 6.03 1.57
CA SER A 134 19.64 7.37 0.98
C SER A 134 18.26 7.87 0.61
N SER A 135 18.08 9.19 0.59
CA SER A 135 16.82 9.83 0.21
C SER A 135 17.03 10.85 -0.90
N PHE A 136 16.21 10.79 -1.98
CA PHE A 136 16.11 11.87 -2.95
C PHE A 136 15.66 13.16 -2.27
N PHE A 137 16.33 14.28 -2.57
CA PHE A 137 15.89 15.60 -2.14
C PHE A 137 14.97 16.24 -3.19
N SER A 138 13.68 16.30 -2.89
CA SER A 138 12.66 16.85 -3.79
C SER A 138 11.77 17.89 -3.06
N PRO A 139 12.33 19.07 -2.71
CA PRO A 139 11.61 20.06 -1.90
C PRO A 139 10.31 20.56 -2.54
N ASP A 140 10.20 20.52 -3.86
CA ASP A 140 9.00 20.86 -4.62
C ASP A 140 8.05 19.67 -4.84
N GLY A 141 8.45 18.46 -4.44
CA GLY A 141 7.67 17.23 -4.56
C GLY A 141 7.55 16.69 -5.99
N ARG A 142 8.36 17.17 -6.93
CA ARG A 142 8.30 16.70 -8.34
C ARG A 142 8.63 15.24 -8.51
N ALA A 143 9.48 14.67 -7.66
CA ALA A 143 9.78 13.24 -7.67
C ALA A 143 8.51 12.38 -7.58
N LEU A 144 7.46 12.84 -6.89
CA LEU A 144 6.21 12.10 -6.76
C LEU A 144 5.45 11.96 -8.10
N LEU A 145 5.73 12.80 -9.09
CA LEU A 145 5.09 12.73 -10.41
C LEU A 145 5.53 11.49 -11.21
N GLN A 146 6.65 10.86 -10.81
CA GLN A 146 7.12 9.62 -11.43
C GLN A 146 6.31 8.38 -10.98
N PHE A 147 5.39 8.56 -10.03
CA PHE A 147 4.51 7.50 -9.50
C PHE A 147 3.04 7.77 -9.89
N PRO A 148 2.69 7.73 -11.18
CA PRO A 148 1.37 8.12 -11.67
C PRO A 148 0.29 7.21 -11.07
N ASN A 149 -0.89 7.79 -10.79
CA ASN A 149 -2.04 7.11 -10.19
C ASN A 149 -1.79 6.50 -8.79
N THR A 150 -0.60 6.65 -8.22
CA THR A 150 -0.22 6.14 -6.90
C THR A 150 0.06 7.28 -5.95
N LEU A 151 0.98 8.18 -6.28
CA LEU A 151 1.33 9.29 -5.40
C LEU A 151 0.75 10.61 -5.93
N GLY A 152 0.31 11.44 -5.03
CA GLY A 152 -0.15 12.79 -5.29
C GLY A 152 0.58 13.81 -4.40
N PRO A 153 0.42 15.11 -4.67
CA PRO A 153 1.20 16.16 -3.99
C PRO A 153 0.94 16.28 -2.48
N LYS A 154 -0.07 15.60 -1.95
CA LYS A 154 -0.40 15.57 -0.52
C LYS A 154 -0.23 14.19 0.13
N THR A 155 0.28 13.22 -0.61
CA THR A 155 0.43 11.83 -0.14
C THR A 155 1.71 11.72 0.68
N ILE A 156 1.60 11.96 1.99
CA ILE A 156 2.69 11.85 2.96
C ILE A 156 2.11 11.52 4.36
N PRO A 157 2.69 10.54 5.11
CA PRO A 157 3.64 9.55 4.61
C PRO A 157 3.05 8.65 3.54
N ALA A 158 3.91 7.98 2.79
CA ALA A 158 3.51 6.93 1.87
C ALA A 158 4.67 5.96 1.64
N PHE A 159 4.31 4.71 1.32
CA PHE A 159 5.24 3.66 0.97
C PHE A 159 4.81 3.08 -0.37
N VAL A 160 5.75 2.95 -1.29
CA VAL A 160 5.52 2.27 -2.56
C VAL A 160 6.49 1.11 -2.66
N VAL A 161 5.98 -0.08 -2.89
CA VAL A 161 6.81 -1.26 -3.14
C VAL A 161 6.90 -1.44 -4.65
N LEU A 162 8.13 -1.41 -5.15
CA LEU A 162 8.46 -1.74 -6.51
C LEU A 162 8.89 -3.21 -6.58
N ASP A 163 8.61 -3.87 -7.69
CA ASP A 163 9.17 -5.20 -7.97
C ASP A 163 10.64 -5.11 -8.41
N ASP A 164 11.24 -6.24 -8.70
CA ASP A 164 12.63 -6.37 -9.13
C ASP A 164 12.92 -5.71 -10.50
N GLU A 165 11.88 -5.44 -11.29
CA GLU A 165 11.99 -4.68 -12.54
C GLU A 165 11.80 -3.17 -12.32
N GLY A 166 11.42 -2.72 -11.12
CA GLY A 166 11.16 -1.33 -10.76
C GLY A 166 9.74 -0.87 -11.07
N ARG A 167 8.78 -1.78 -11.29
CA ARG A 167 7.36 -1.48 -11.52
C ARG A 167 6.62 -1.35 -10.18
N ILE A 168 5.64 -0.46 -10.11
CA ILE A 168 4.82 -0.32 -8.91
C ILE A 168 4.00 -1.60 -8.69
N ALA A 169 4.28 -2.31 -7.61
CA ALA A 169 3.63 -3.56 -7.23
C ALA A 169 2.66 -3.39 -6.06
N ALA A 170 2.98 -2.50 -5.10
CA ALA A 170 2.08 -2.22 -3.99
C ALA A 170 2.27 -0.80 -3.44
N SER A 171 1.34 -0.34 -2.62
CA SER A 171 1.46 0.95 -1.94
C SER A 171 0.70 0.98 -0.62
N ILE A 172 1.20 1.78 0.32
CA ILE A 172 0.53 2.19 1.55
C ILE A 172 0.43 3.71 1.53
N LEU A 173 -0.78 4.26 1.51
CA LEU A 173 -1.01 5.71 1.45
C LEU A 173 -1.50 6.20 2.81
N GLY A 174 -0.69 7.02 3.47
CA GLY A 174 -0.87 7.43 4.87
C GLY A 174 0.08 6.67 5.80
N ALA A 175 -0.18 6.74 7.11
CA ALA A 175 0.68 6.15 8.12
C ALA A 175 0.82 4.63 7.94
N LEU A 176 2.01 4.11 8.25
CA LEU A 176 2.30 2.68 8.24
C LEU A 176 1.40 1.96 9.26
N PRO A 177 0.61 0.95 8.87
CA PRO A 177 -0.21 0.21 9.82
C PRO A 177 0.61 -0.57 10.86
N SER A 178 1.71 -1.18 10.42
CA SER A 178 2.73 -1.83 11.25
C SER A 178 3.95 -2.19 10.41
N GLU A 179 5.10 -2.40 11.05
CA GLU A 179 6.30 -2.98 10.43
C GLU A 179 5.97 -4.27 9.65
N GLN A 180 5.24 -5.19 10.30
CA GLN A 180 4.87 -6.47 9.69
C GLN A 180 4.09 -6.31 8.39
N THR A 181 3.19 -5.31 8.31
CA THR A 181 2.44 -5.03 7.07
C THR A 181 3.40 -4.70 5.92
N LEU A 182 4.45 -3.93 6.17
CA LEU A 182 5.43 -3.58 5.14
C LEU A 182 6.28 -4.79 4.74
N VAL A 183 6.72 -5.58 5.73
CA VAL A 183 7.50 -6.81 5.50
C VAL A 183 6.70 -7.82 4.67
N ASP A 184 5.46 -8.11 5.06
CA ASP A 184 4.59 -9.04 4.34
C ASP A 184 4.35 -8.57 2.89
N LEU A 185 4.14 -7.27 2.70
CA LEU A 185 3.88 -6.69 1.39
C LEU A 185 5.09 -6.83 0.45
N VAL A 186 6.30 -6.66 0.98
CA VAL A 186 7.56 -6.87 0.23
C VAL A 186 7.74 -8.35 -0.10
N ASP A 187 7.49 -9.26 0.84
CA ASP A 187 7.60 -10.70 0.63
C ASP A 187 6.58 -11.21 -0.40
N ASP A 188 5.36 -10.68 -0.38
CA ASP A 188 4.32 -10.97 -1.38
C ASP A 188 4.77 -10.51 -2.78
N VAL A 189 5.34 -9.32 -2.90
CA VAL A 189 5.86 -8.80 -4.17
C VAL A 189 7.03 -9.63 -4.67
N ALA A 190 7.97 -10.02 -3.79
CA ALA A 190 9.14 -10.83 -4.14
C ALA A 190 8.77 -12.23 -4.65
N THR A 191 7.67 -12.81 -4.14
CA THR A 191 7.21 -14.15 -4.51
C THR A 191 6.21 -14.17 -5.66
N GLY A 192 5.79 -12.99 -6.17
CA GLY A 192 4.71 -12.86 -7.14
C GLY A 192 3.34 -13.26 -6.55
N SER A 193 3.25 -13.36 -5.24
CA SER A 193 2.03 -13.73 -4.52
C SER A 193 1.18 -12.48 -4.37
N THR A 194 0.07 -12.38 -5.10
CA THR A 194 -0.93 -11.35 -4.82
C THR A 194 -1.65 -11.76 -3.56
N GLY A 195 -1.41 -11.03 -2.47
CA GLY A 195 -1.89 -11.38 -1.14
C GLY A 195 -3.38 -11.63 -1.07
N THR A 196 -3.77 -12.88 -1.25
CA THR A 196 -5.06 -13.41 -0.82
C THR A 196 -4.91 -13.91 0.60
N THR A 197 -4.67 -13.02 1.55
CA THR A 197 -4.92 -13.33 2.96
C THR A 197 -6.38 -13.07 3.25
N GLY A 198 -7.22 -14.03 2.86
CA GLY A 198 -8.55 -14.21 3.43
C GLY A 198 -8.40 -14.71 4.87
N GLY A 199 -8.92 -13.96 5.81
CA GLY A 199 -9.12 -14.32 7.19
C GLY A 199 -10.38 -13.63 7.68
#